data_d139aae0382ccf6af8683a90a4e822f1
#
_entry.id   d139aae0382ccf6af8683a90a4e822f1
#
_cell.length_a   1.000
_cell.length_b   1.000
_cell.length_c   1.000
_cell.angle_alpha   90.00
_cell.angle_beta   90.00
_cell.angle_gamma   90.00
#
_symmetry.space_group_name_H-M   'P 1'
#
loop_
_entity.id
_entity.type
_entity.pdbx_description
1 polymer ?
#
loop_
_entity_poly.entity_id
_entity_poly.type
_entity_poly.pdbx_seq_one_letter_code
_entity_poly.pdbx_strand_id
1 'polypeptide(L)'
;LVLLALPQAAGLWSLPLLDRLDGGLYDLRLRLTMPRTLDERVVIIDIDERSLARLGQWPWIRPRVAALIQELTGRQKVRALGIDAVFAEPDHSSGLRELERLARQDLKGQAEFRDWLKHQTPRLDYDGELAAVLSRSPVALGYYLTSDRAGRRSGRLPEPVAPLPQPPPGMLEWDGYASSIARLTAAAPGGGFFNAVTDRDGKLRSAPLVAAFDGQLYQSLALATLRLGLGDPVLNIERAEGAPGGPLGGVVLTGAMGEWRVPINARGDAMIPYRGPGGPDGGSYRY
;
A
#
# COMPACT_ATOMS: atom_id res chain seq x y z
N LEU A 1 -6.10 12.60 -40.07
CA LEU A 1 -5.76 12.64 -38.62
C LEU A 1 -7.00 12.38 -37.77
N VAL A 2 -8.13 13.08 -37.96
CA VAL A 2 -9.37 12.89 -37.18
C VAL A 2 -9.90 11.45 -37.31
N LEU A 3 -9.92 10.89 -38.54
CA LEU A 3 -10.35 9.51 -38.79
C LEU A 3 -9.48 8.43 -38.13
N LEU A 4 -8.23 8.74 -37.79
CA LEU A 4 -7.34 7.84 -37.05
C LEU A 4 -7.44 8.03 -35.53
N ALA A 5 -7.82 9.21 -35.08
CA ALA A 5 -7.95 9.53 -33.66
C ALA A 5 -9.25 8.99 -33.04
N LEU A 6 -10.33 8.91 -33.80
CA LEU A 6 -11.64 8.42 -33.33
C LEU A 6 -11.61 6.94 -32.86
N PRO A 7 -11.04 5.97 -33.65
CA PRO A 7 -10.96 4.60 -33.20
C PRO A 7 -10.04 4.39 -31.99
N GLN A 8 -9.00 5.21 -31.86
CA GLN A 8 -8.14 5.20 -30.68
C GLN A 8 -8.85 5.74 -29.45
N ALA A 9 -9.57 6.86 -29.57
CA ALA A 9 -10.41 7.40 -28.51
C ALA A 9 -11.52 6.43 -28.08
N ALA A 10 -11.99 5.58 -28.99
CA ALA A 10 -12.93 4.50 -28.73
C ALA A 10 -12.28 3.22 -28.19
N GLY A 11 -10.94 3.19 -28.00
CA GLY A 11 -10.23 2.02 -27.49
C GLY A 11 -10.14 0.82 -28.45
N LEU A 12 -10.45 1.01 -29.73
CA LEU A 12 -10.50 -0.07 -30.73
C LEU A 12 -9.11 -0.51 -31.21
N TRP A 13 -8.12 0.39 -31.15
CA TRP A 13 -6.71 0.11 -31.44
C TRP A 13 -5.82 1.17 -30.79
N SER A 14 -4.57 0.81 -30.49
CA SER A 14 -3.58 1.74 -29.96
C SER A 14 -2.50 1.98 -31.02
N LEU A 15 -2.30 3.23 -31.39
CA LEU A 15 -1.17 3.63 -32.24
C LEU A 15 -0.05 4.16 -31.35
N PRO A 16 1.13 3.49 -31.31
CA PRO A 16 2.22 3.86 -30.41
C PRO A 16 2.71 5.31 -30.54
N LEU A 17 2.53 5.90 -31.72
CA LEU A 17 2.85 7.30 -31.96
C LEU A 17 1.87 8.24 -31.27
N LEU A 18 0.58 7.93 -31.29
CA LEU A 18 -0.45 8.75 -30.65
C LEU A 18 -0.34 8.64 -29.12
N ASP A 19 -0.06 7.45 -28.57
CA ASP A 19 0.19 7.24 -27.14
C ASP A 19 1.37 8.11 -26.65
N ARG A 20 2.46 8.20 -27.47
CA ARG A 20 3.61 9.05 -27.16
C ARG A 20 3.29 10.54 -27.21
N LEU A 21 2.48 10.97 -28.20
CA LEU A 21 2.03 12.36 -28.29
C LEU A 21 1.13 12.74 -27.13
N ASP A 22 0.21 11.87 -26.77
CA ASP A 22 -0.72 12.07 -25.66
C ASP A 22 0.05 12.18 -24.32
N GLY A 23 0.98 11.26 -24.07
CA GLY A 23 1.89 11.33 -22.92
C GLY A 23 2.74 12.61 -22.92
N GLY A 24 3.24 13.04 -24.07
CA GLY A 24 4.01 14.29 -24.21
C GLY A 24 3.17 15.55 -23.93
N LEU A 25 1.92 15.58 -24.42
CA LEU A 25 0.97 16.66 -24.15
C LEU A 25 0.58 16.69 -22.66
N TYR A 26 0.35 15.53 -22.06
CA TYR A 26 0.12 15.45 -20.61
C TYR A 26 1.30 16.01 -19.81
N ASP A 27 2.53 15.60 -20.12
CA ASP A 27 3.75 16.09 -19.46
C ASP A 27 3.90 17.61 -19.60
N LEU A 28 3.63 18.13 -20.80
CA LEU A 28 3.69 19.58 -21.04
C LEU A 28 2.64 20.32 -20.23
N ARG A 29 1.39 19.86 -20.28
CA ARG A 29 0.28 20.44 -19.50
C ARG A 29 0.63 20.42 -18.02
N LEU A 30 1.09 19.28 -17.50
CA LEU A 30 1.47 19.13 -16.09
C LEU A 30 2.55 20.14 -15.69
N ARG A 31 3.62 20.26 -16.50
CA ARG A 31 4.70 21.24 -16.23
C ARG A 31 4.23 22.69 -16.19
N LEU A 32 3.23 23.03 -17.01
CA LEU A 32 2.66 24.38 -17.05
C LEU A 32 1.67 24.66 -15.93
N THR A 33 0.95 23.62 -15.45
CA THR A 33 -0.16 23.79 -14.49
C THR A 33 0.13 23.30 -13.08
N MET A 34 1.26 22.58 -12.85
CA MET A 34 1.58 22.08 -11.51
C MET A 34 1.76 23.25 -10.52
N PRO A 35 1.17 23.17 -9.32
CA PRO A 35 1.11 24.31 -8.39
C PRO A 35 2.48 24.69 -7.82
N ARG A 36 3.46 23.78 -7.78
CA ARG A 36 4.79 23.97 -7.21
C ARG A 36 4.77 24.47 -5.76
N THR A 37 3.75 24.08 -5.02
CA THR A 37 3.56 24.46 -3.62
C THR A 37 3.72 23.26 -2.72
N LEU A 38 4.24 23.47 -1.51
CA LEU A 38 4.31 22.45 -0.48
C LEU A 38 2.88 22.01 -0.07
N ASP A 39 2.66 20.72 0.01
CA ASP A 39 1.43 20.14 0.61
C ASP A 39 1.75 19.67 2.03
N GLU A 40 1.27 20.43 3.01
CA GLU A 40 1.52 20.13 4.43
C GLU A 40 0.67 18.99 5.00
N ARG A 41 -0.34 18.51 4.23
CA ARG A 41 -1.22 17.43 4.66
C ARG A 41 -0.56 16.06 4.55
N VAL A 42 0.44 15.92 3.69
CA VAL A 42 1.16 14.68 3.45
C VAL A 42 2.62 14.89 3.84
N VAL A 43 3.11 14.04 4.73
CA VAL A 43 4.50 14.03 5.17
C VAL A 43 5.11 12.68 4.80
N ILE A 44 6.27 12.69 4.17
CA ILE A 44 7.02 11.50 3.83
C ILE A 44 8.04 11.25 4.94
N ILE A 45 7.97 10.09 5.57
CA ILE A 45 8.97 9.65 6.55
C ILE A 45 9.89 8.67 5.82
N ASP A 46 11.06 9.16 5.45
CA ASP A 46 12.05 8.36 4.74
C ASP A 46 13.02 7.67 5.71
N ILE A 47 13.30 6.39 5.45
CA ILE A 47 14.35 5.64 6.14
C ILE A 47 15.64 5.84 5.34
N ASP A 48 16.22 7.03 5.49
CA ASP A 48 17.39 7.49 4.77
C ASP A 48 18.71 6.92 5.34
N GLU A 49 19.82 7.18 4.66
CA GLU A 49 21.16 6.78 5.08
C GLU A 49 21.55 7.27 6.48
N ARG A 50 21.04 8.44 6.91
CA ARG A 50 21.30 8.98 8.26
C ARG A 50 20.57 8.16 9.31
N SER A 51 19.35 7.75 9.01
CA SER A 51 18.54 6.87 9.85
C SER A 51 19.20 5.50 9.96
N LEU A 52 19.67 4.93 8.85
CA LEU A 52 20.37 3.65 8.81
C LEU A 52 21.71 3.71 9.58
N ALA A 53 22.48 4.79 9.42
CA ALA A 53 23.74 4.97 10.15
C ALA A 53 23.55 5.07 11.67
N ARG A 54 22.43 5.66 12.13
CA ARG A 54 22.15 5.83 13.57
C ARG A 54 21.46 4.64 14.22
N LEU A 55 20.55 4.01 13.48
CA LEU A 55 19.64 3.01 14.02
C LEU A 55 19.93 1.59 13.52
N GLY A 56 20.94 1.43 12.65
CA GLY A 56 21.29 0.17 12.04
C GLY A 56 20.51 -0.10 10.73
N GLN A 57 20.95 -1.16 10.04
CA GLN A 57 20.41 -1.52 8.73
C GLN A 57 18.92 -1.92 8.81
N TRP A 58 18.18 -1.65 7.73
CA TRP A 58 16.84 -2.17 7.52
C TRP A 58 16.91 -3.66 7.09
N PRO A 59 15.96 -4.52 7.51
CA PRO A 59 14.77 -4.23 8.33
C PRO A 59 15.08 -4.07 9.84
N TRP A 60 14.47 -3.06 10.44
CA TRP A 60 14.58 -2.88 11.91
C TRP A 60 13.75 -3.90 12.66
N ILE A 61 14.17 -4.19 13.91
CA ILE A 61 13.43 -5.03 14.84
C ILE A 61 12.04 -4.44 15.10
N ARG A 62 11.04 -5.29 15.29
CA ARG A 62 9.63 -4.87 15.46
C ARG A 62 9.40 -3.85 16.57
N PRO A 63 10.02 -3.93 17.75
CA PRO A 63 9.89 -2.91 18.79
C PRO A 63 10.26 -1.49 18.32
N ARG A 64 11.27 -1.37 17.46
CA ARG A 64 11.66 -0.06 16.90
C ARG A 64 10.61 0.49 15.95
N VAL A 65 10.07 -0.36 15.11
CA VAL A 65 8.95 0.01 14.21
C VAL A 65 7.71 0.38 15.03
N ALA A 66 7.41 -0.39 16.07
CA ALA A 66 6.31 -0.12 17.00
C ALA A 66 6.47 1.25 17.68
N ALA A 67 7.68 1.56 18.18
CA ALA A 67 7.97 2.86 18.78
C ALA A 67 7.81 4.03 17.80
N LEU A 68 8.24 3.86 16.53
CA LEU A 68 8.03 4.87 15.48
C LEU A 68 6.53 5.11 15.23
N ILE A 69 5.74 4.05 15.10
CA ILE A 69 4.29 4.16 14.91
C ILE A 69 3.65 4.88 16.10
N GLN A 70 4.02 4.52 17.33
CA GLN A 70 3.50 5.18 18.56
C GLN A 70 3.86 6.66 18.61
N GLU A 71 5.09 7.03 18.21
CA GLU A 71 5.51 8.42 18.13
C GLU A 71 4.62 9.20 17.14
N LEU A 72 4.46 8.67 15.92
CA LEU A 72 3.70 9.33 14.87
C LEU A 72 2.20 9.43 15.19
N THR A 73 1.60 8.35 15.67
CA THR A 73 0.16 8.30 15.91
C THR A 73 -0.24 8.87 17.27
N GLY A 74 0.60 8.70 18.29
CA GLY A 74 0.34 9.16 19.66
C GLY A 74 0.76 10.60 19.89
N ARG A 75 2.04 10.95 19.68
CA ARG A 75 2.56 12.28 19.95
C ARG A 75 2.33 13.27 18.80
N GLN A 76 2.63 12.86 17.57
CA GLN A 76 2.44 13.70 16.39
C GLN A 76 0.98 13.74 15.90
N LYS A 77 0.16 12.79 16.35
CA LYS A 77 -1.28 12.69 16.07
C LYS A 77 -1.61 12.69 14.57
N VAL A 78 -0.79 11.96 13.77
CA VAL A 78 -1.11 11.77 12.36
C VAL A 78 -2.46 11.07 12.22
N ARG A 79 -3.28 11.49 11.25
CA ARG A 79 -4.63 10.95 11.04
C ARG A 79 -4.61 9.54 10.46
N ALA A 80 -3.60 9.23 9.65
CA ALA A 80 -3.35 7.91 9.10
C ALA A 80 -1.88 7.77 8.74
N LEU A 81 -1.38 6.55 8.75
CA LEU A 81 -0.01 6.19 8.39
C LEU A 81 -0.04 5.02 7.38
N GLY A 82 0.53 5.21 6.20
CA GLY A 82 0.81 4.13 5.25
C GLY A 82 2.25 3.65 5.42
N ILE A 83 2.46 2.37 5.57
CA ILE A 83 3.80 1.77 5.66
C ILE A 83 4.09 1.02 4.37
N ASP A 84 4.99 1.58 3.56
CA ASP A 84 5.48 0.99 2.30
C ASP A 84 6.60 -0.01 2.58
N ALA A 85 6.26 -1.04 3.33
CA ALA A 85 7.15 -2.15 3.65
C ALA A 85 6.36 -3.43 3.93
N VAL A 86 7.00 -4.58 3.67
CA VAL A 86 6.44 -5.90 3.92
C VAL A 86 7.22 -6.58 5.05
N PHE A 87 6.51 -7.03 6.06
CA PHE A 87 7.06 -7.83 7.16
C PHE A 87 6.80 -9.31 6.88
N ALA A 88 7.51 -9.84 5.86
CA ALA A 88 7.24 -11.17 5.30
C ALA A 88 7.61 -12.33 6.22
N GLU A 89 8.50 -12.10 7.20
CA GLU A 89 9.02 -13.13 8.10
C GLU A 89 8.82 -12.71 9.56
N PRO A 90 8.67 -13.68 10.49
CA PRO A 90 8.66 -13.41 11.92
C PRO A 90 9.98 -12.77 12.38
N ASP A 91 9.91 -11.91 13.36
CA ASP A 91 11.11 -11.32 13.99
C ASP A 91 11.73 -12.27 15.01
N HIS A 92 12.83 -12.91 14.63
CA HIS A 92 13.57 -13.83 15.48
C HIS A 92 14.70 -13.17 16.29
N SER A 93 14.88 -11.85 16.17
CA SER A 93 16.01 -11.13 16.80
C SER A 93 15.95 -11.10 18.33
N SER A 94 14.79 -11.33 18.92
CA SER A 94 14.64 -11.46 20.37
C SER A 94 15.26 -12.73 20.96
N GLY A 95 15.55 -13.75 20.13
CA GLY A 95 15.98 -15.08 20.59
C GLY A 95 14.87 -15.94 21.20
N LEU A 96 13.61 -15.48 21.23
CA LEU A 96 12.49 -16.21 21.84
C LEU A 96 12.37 -17.63 21.29
N ARG A 97 12.45 -17.79 19.95
CA ARG A 97 12.36 -19.10 19.30
C ARG A 97 13.43 -20.08 19.81
N GLU A 98 14.64 -19.60 20.04
CA GLU A 98 15.74 -20.42 20.52
C GLU A 98 15.55 -20.80 22.00
N LEU A 99 15.11 -19.85 22.82
CA LEU A 99 14.76 -20.11 24.23
C LEU A 99 13.62 -21.13 24.34
N GLU A 100 12.61 -21.03 23.49
CA GLU A 100 11.53 -22.01 23.43
C GLU A 100 12.01 -23.40 22.98
N ARG A 101 12.95 -23.46 22.03
CA ARG A 101 13.57 -24.71 21.60
C ARG A 101 14.31 -25.37 22.78
N LEU A 102 15.13 -24.60 23.46
CA LEU A 102 15.85 -25.08 24.66
C LEU A 102 14.89 -25.59 25.75
N ALA A 103 13.81 -24.86 26.01
CA ALA A 103 12.79 -25.27 26.99
C ALA A 103 12.11 -26.58 26.62
N ARG A 104 11.93 -26.86 25.33
CA ARG A 104 11.31 -28.10 24.85
C ARG A 104 12.26 -29.28 24.74
N GLN A 105 13.54 -29.04 24.54
CA GLN A 105 14.56 -30.10 24.30
C GLN A 105 15.52 -30.22 25.47
N ASP A 106 16.51 -29.35 25.55
CA ASP A 106 17.68 -29.49 26.42
C ASP A 106 17.36 -29.23 27.92
N LEU A 107 16.39 -28.35 28.17
CA LEU A 107 15.97 -27.94 29.51
C LEU A 107 14.54 -28.39 29.85
N LYS A 108 14.05 -29.45 29.19
CA LYS A 108 12.68 -29.98 29.36
C LYS A 108 12.33 -30.31 30.81
N GLY A 109 13.31 -30.79 31.61
CA GLY A 109 13.13 -31.12 33.04
C GLY A 109 13.17 -29.94 34.00
N GLN A 110 13.57 -28.74 33.53
CA GLN A 110 13.77 -27.57 34.39
C GLN A 110 12.50 -26.71 34.45
N ALA A 111 11.69 -26.91 35.48
CA ALA A 111 10.45 -26.19 35.69
C ALA A 111 10.69 -24.67 35.85
N GLU A 112 11.69 -24.30 36.62
CA GLU A 112 12.07 -22.90 36.88
C GLU A 112 12.40 -22.14 35.61
N PHE A 113 13.13 -22.76 34.65
CA PHE A 113 13.42 -22.14 33.36
C PHE A 113 12.18 -21.93 32.52
N ARG A 114 11.26 -22.89 32.49
CA ARG A 114 9.99 -22.78 31.76
C ARG A 114 9.11 -21.69 32.34
N ASP A 115 9.05 -21.59 33.68
CA ASP A 115 8.25 -20.54 34.34
C ASP A 115 8.89 -19.17 34.11
N TRP A 116 10.22 -19.05 34.21
CA TRP A 116 10.92 -17.83 33.84
C TRP A 116 10.63 -17.43 32.38
N LEU A 117 10.78 -18.36 31.43
CA LEU A 117 10.54 -18.11 30.00
C LEU A 117 9.10 -17.63 29.77
N LYS A 118 8.12 -18.27 30.40
CA LYS A 118 6.71 -17.85 30.31
C LYS A 118 6.50 -16.39 30.72
N HIS A 119 7.20 -15.93 31.76
CA HIS A 119 7.15 -14.53 32.19
C HIS A 119 7.89 -13.58 31.25
N GLN A 120 8.94 -14.05 30.55
CA GLN A 120 9.68 -13.23 29.58
C GLN A 120 9.05 -13.21 28.19
N THR A 121 8.27 -14.22 27.82
CA THR A 121 7.64 -14.33 26.48
C THR A 121 6.96 -13.04 26.02
N PRO A 122 6.15 -12.32 26.82
CA PRO A 122 5.54 -11.08 26.37
C PRO A 122 6.53 -9.97 25.99
N ARG A 123 7.72 -9.97 26.58
CA ARG A 123 8.79 -9.00 26.28
C ARG A 123 9.64 -9.41 25.07
N LEU A 124 9.67 -10.69 24.76
CA LEU A 124 10.46 -11.27 23.68
C LEU A 124 9.62 -11.53 22.43
N ASP A 125 8.30 -11.40 22.50
CA ASP A 125 7.38 -11.54 21.39
C ASP A 125 7.27 -10.21 20.61
N TYR A 126 8.30 -9.93 19.83
CA TYR A 126 8.41 -8.68 19.08
C TYR A 126 7.31 -8.49 18.04
N ASP A 127 6.90 -9.55 17.35
CA ASP A 127 5.75 -9.48 16.43
C ASP A 127 4.44 -9.21 17.19
N GLY A 128 4.29 -9.73 18.41
CA GLY A 128 3.15 -9.43 19.26
C GLY A 128 3.11 -7.98 19.73
N GLU A 129 4.25 -7.41 20.07
CA GLU A 129 4.37 -6.01 20.44
C GLU A 129 3.93 -5.10 19.26
N LEU A 130 4.47 -5.36 18.06
CA LEU A 130 4.07 -4.60 16.86
C LEU A 130 2.58 -4.78 16.55
N ALA A 131 2.06 -6.02 16.62
CA ALA A 131 0.63 -6.28 16.39
C ALA A 131 -0.26 -5.51 17.37
N ALA A 132 0.12 -5.44 18.66
CA ALA A 132 -0.60 -4.67 19.67
C ALA A 132 -0.58 -3.16 19.40
N VAL A 133 0.47 -2.63 18.79
CA VAL A 133 0.53 -1.21 18.37
C VAL A 133 -0.33 -0.99 17.14
N LEU A 134 -0.24 -1.85 16.13
CA LEU A 134 -1.02 -1.76 14.89
C LEU A 134 -2.53 -1.75 15.19
N SER A 135 -3.01 -2.63 16.08
CA SER A 135 -4.44 -2.76 16.37
C SER A 135 -5.11 -1.51 16.96
N ARG A 136 -4.31 -0.57 17.49
CA ARG A 136 -4.79 0.69 18.11
C ARG A 136 -4.35 1.95 17.37
N SER A 137 -3.70 1.77 16.22
CA SER A 137 -3.13 2.88 15.43
C SER A 137 -3.77 2.92 14.04
N PRO A 138 -4.02 4.09 13.46
CA PRO A 138 -4.60 4.22 12.12
C PRO A 138 -3.53 3.92 11.04
N VAL A 139 -3.14 2.67 10.93
CA VAL A 139 -2.04 2.21 10.05
C VAL A 139 -2.56 1.32 8.95
N ALA A 140 -2.19 1.61 7.70
CA ALA A 140 -2.30 0.70 6.57
C ALA A 140 -0.95 0.05 6.28
N LEU A 141 -0.91 -1.29 6.25
CA LEU A 141 0.28 -2.04 5.85
C LEU A 141 0.33 -2.24 4.35
N GLY A 142 1.50 -2.04 3.79
CA GLY A 142 1.80 -2.30 2.39
C GLY A 142 2.01 -3.78 2.09
N TYR A 143 1.67 -4.16 0.86
CA TYR A 143 2.02 -5.44 0.25
C TYR A 143 2.17 -5.23 -1.25
N TYR A 144 2.71 -6.23 -1.95
CA TYR A 144 2.76 -6.19 -3.41
C TYR A 144 2.09 -7.41 -4.04
N LEU A 145 1.48 -7.16 -5.19
CA LEU A 145 0.90 -8.17 -6.05
C LEU A 145 1.92 -8.59 -7.11
N THR A 146 1.89 -9.81 -7.58
CA THR A 146 2.84 -10.34 -8.56
C THR A 146 2.13 -10.97 -9.75
N SER A 147 2.81 -10.99 -10.91
CA SER A 147 2.38 -11.66 -12.14
C SER A 147 3.44 -12.69 -12.56
N ASP A 148 3.83 -13.57 -11.67
CA ASP A 148 4.95 -14.49 -11.91
C ASP A 148 4.52 -15.85 -12.44
N ARG A 149 3.35 -16.00 -13.00
CA ARG A 149 2.80 -17.27 -13.52
C ARG A 149 2.90 -18.48 -12.59
N ALA A 150 3.74 -18.40 -11.56
CA ALA A 150 3.89 -19.43 -10.54
C ALA A 150 2.86 -19.26 -9.41
N GLY A 151 2.13 -18.15 -9.40
CA GLY A 151 1.09 -17.87 -8.43
C GLY A 151 1.60 -17.88 -6.99
N ARG A 152 2.84 -17.43 -6.76
CA ARG A 152 3.44 -17.47 -5.42
C ARG A 152 2.67 -16.57 -4.46
N ARG A 153 2.38 -17.11 -3.28
CA ARG A 153 1.63 -16.43 -2.22
C ARG A 153 2.43 -16.51 -0.93
N SER A 154 2.76 -15.36 -0.35
CA SER A 154 3.52 -15.27 0.90
C SER A 154 2.84 -14.29 1.86
N GLY A 155 2.76 -14.65 3.14
CA GLY A 155 2.07 -13.87 4.15
C GLY A 155 0.54 -14.01 4.07
N ARG A 156 -0.18 -12.97 4.51
CA ARG A 156 -1.63 -12.89 4.44
C ARG A 156 -2.06 -11.56 3.84
N LEU A 157 -2.98 -11.58 2.88
CA LEU A 157 -3.62 -10.35 2.38
C LEU A 157 -4.59 -9.79 3.44
N PRO A 158 -4.79 -8.45 3.46
CA PRO A 158 -5.90 -7.85 4.20
C PRO A 158 -7.24 -8.30 3.59
N GLU A 159 -8.34 -8.02 4.29
CA GLU A 159 -9.66 -8.28 3.75
C GLU A 159 -9.88 -7.50 2.44
N PRO A 160 -10.45 -8.12 1.40
CA PRO A 160 -10.73 -7.45 0.14
C PRO A 160 -11.78 -6.36 0.33
N VAL A 161 -11.76 -5.38 -0.56
CA VAL A 161 -12.75 -4.28 -0.52
C VAL A 161 -14.15 -4.78 -0.88
N ALA A 162 -14.23 -5.67 -1.88
CA ALA A 162 -15.49 -6.25 -2.36
C ALA A 162 -15.22 -7.53 -3.16
N PRO A 163 -16.21 -8.43 -3.27
CA PRO A 163 -16.18 -9.50 -4.24
C PRO A 163 -16.15 -8.95 -5.67
N LEU A 164 -15.33 -9.56 -6.53
CA LEU A 164 -15.22 -9.20 -7.95
C LEU A 164 -15.02 -10.46 -8.80
N PRO A 165 -16.01 -11.37 -8.86
CA PRO A 165 -15.86 -12.66 -9.52
C PRO A 165 -15.61 -12.56 -11.03
N GLN A 166 -16.00 -11.44 -11.63
CA GLN A 166 -15.76 -11.13 -13.03
C GLN A 166 -15.16 -9.73 -13.14
N PRO A 167 -13.83 -9.61 -13.21
CA PRO A 167 -13.17 -8.33 -13.41
C PRO A 167 -13.64 -7.67 -14.72
N PRO A 168 -13.83 -6.35 -14.73
CA PRO A 168 -14.17 -5.64 -15.95
C PRO A 168 -13.08 -5.75 -17.02
N PRO A 169 -13.44 -5.68 -18.31
CA PRO A 169 -12.44 -5.70 -19.38
C PRO A 169 -11.35 -4.65 -19.18
N GLY A 170 -10.10 -5.09 -19.28
CA GLY A 170 -8.92 -4.23 -19.17
C GLY A 170 -8.42 -3.96 -17.74
N MET A 171 -9.15 -4.39 -16.71
CA MET A 171 -8.70 -4.24 -15.31
C MET A 171 -7.40 -5.00 -15.07
N LEU A 172 -6.53 -4.46 -14.19
CA LEU A 172 -5.33 -5.15 -13.75
C LEU A 172 -5.68 -6.38 -12.91
N GLU A 173 -5.23 -7.52 -13.37
CA GLU A 173 -5.33 -8.80 -12.67
C GLU A 173 -3.93 -9.31 -12.32
N TRP A 174 -3.84 -9.94 -11.16
CA TRP A 174 -2.61 -10.49 -10.63
C TRP A 174 -2.82 -11.95 -10.23
N ASP A 175 -1.76 -12.74 -10.17
CA ASP A 175 -1.82 -14.17 -9.88
C ASP A 175 -1.09 -14.58 -8.59
N GLY A 176 -0.32 -13.67 -7.99
CA GLY A 176 0.41 -13.90 -6.75
C GLY A 176 0.51 -12.65 -5.88
N TYR A 177 1.10 -12.82 -4.69
CA TYR A 177 1.36 -11.70 -3.77
C TYR A 177 2.48 -12.03 -2.77
N ALA A 178 3.09 -10.97 -2.22
CA ALA A 178 3.83 -11.07 -0.97
C ALA A 178 3.36 -9.97 0.00
N SER A 179 2.99 -10.40 1.19
CA SER A 179 2.41 -9.58 2.25
C SER A 179 3.06 -9.90 3.59
N SER A 180 2.73 -9.12 4.59
CA SER A 180 3.19 -9.32 5.95
C SER A 180 2.65 -10.63 6.55
N ILE A 181 3.32 -11.11 7.60
CA ILE A 181 2.86 -12.29 8.34
C ILE A 181 1.42 -12.10 8.83
N ALA A 182 0.66 -13.20 8.90
CA ALA A 182 -0.77 -13.18 9.20
C ALA A 182 -1.13 -12.40 10.47
N ARG A 183 -0.28 -12.49 11.51
CA ARG A 183 -0.49 -11.79 12.79
C ARG A 183 -0.49 -10.27 12.64
N LEU A 184 0.43 -9.71 11.85
CA LEU A 184 0.53 -8.26 11.64
C LEU A 184 -0.57 -7.76 10.71
N THR A 185 -0.83 -8.49 9.62
CA THR A 185 -1.93 -8.13 8.71
C THR A 185 -3.28 -8.14 9.40
N ALA A 186 -3.55 -9.14 10.26
CA ALA A 186 -4.80 -9.23 11.00
C ALA A 186 -4.96 -8.14 12.08
N ALA A 187 -3.85 -7.59 12.58
CA ALA A 187 -3.85 -6.54 13.59
C ALA A 187 -3.99 -5.13 12.99
N ALA A 188 -3.54 -4.92 11.75
CA ALA A 188 -3.60 -3.62 11.11
C ALA A 188 -5.04 -3.30 10.66
N PRO A 189 -5.57 -2.08 10.95
CA PRO A 189 -6.91 -1.69 10.54
C PRO A 189 -7.05 -1.50 9.02
N GLY A 190 -5.94 -1.39 8.28
CA GLY A 190 -5.94 -1.25 6.84
C GLY A 190 -4.77 -1.92 6.16
N GLY A 191 -4.92 -2.15 4.87
CA GLY A 191 -3.84 -2.62 4.02
C GLY A 191 -4.10 -2.32 2.55
N GLY A 192 -3.03 -2.18 1.78
CA GLY A 192 -3.13 -1.89 0.36
C GLY A 192 -1.85 -2.23 -0.39
N PHE A 193 -2.00 -2.53 -1.67
CA PHE A 193 -0.84 -2.80 -2.53
C PHE A 193 -0.12 -1.50 -2.92
N PHE A 194 1.21 -1.57 -3.10
CA PHE A 194 2.03 -0.43 -3.52
C PHE A 194 2.66 -0.62 -4.92
N ASN A 195 2.09 -1.50 -5.72
CA ASN A 195 2.59 -1.71 -7.08
C ASN A 195 2.56 -0.41 -7.88
N ALA A 196 3.68 -0.08 -8.51
CA ALA A 196 3.77 0.97 -9.50
C ALA A 196 3.85 0.34 -10.90
N VAL A 197 3.06 0.85 -11.83
CA VAL A 197 3.07 0.42 -13.23
C VAL A 197 3.49 1.61 -14.08
N THR A 198 4.67 1.52 -14.66
CA THR A 198 5.20 2.57 -15.54
C THR A 198 4.61 2.48 -16.93
N ASP A 199 4.51 3.61 -17.61
CA ASP A 199 4.20 3.69 -19.02
C ASP A 199 5.30 3.06 -19.88
N ARG A 200 5.03 2.85 -21.17
CA ARG A 200 6.00 2.28 -22.12
C ARG A 200 7.31 3.09 -22.26
N ASP A 201 7.28 4.37 -21.91
CA ASP A 201 8.45 5.25 -21.91
C ASP A 201 9.18 5.30 -20.55
N GLY A 202 8.81 4.44 -19.60
CA GLY A 202 9.40 4.33 -18.28
C GLY A 202 8.95 5.40 -17.28
N LYS A 203 8.00 6.26 -17.65
CA LYS A 203 7.47 7.29 -16.75
C LYS A 203 6.27 6.78 -15.98
N LEU A 204 6.09 7.28 -14.76
CA LEU A 204 4.94 7.02 -13.92
C LEU A 204 3.97 8.20 -14.02
N ARG A 205 2.91 8.09 -14.84
CA ARG A 205 1.88 9.12 -14.98
C ARG A 205 0.58 8.78 -14.28
N SER A 206 0.38 7.51 -14.01
CA SER A 206 -0.78 7.00 -13.29
C SER A 206 -0.37 5.97 -12.26
N ALA A 207 -1.22 5.75 -11.26
CA ALA A 207 -1.03 4.72 -10.26
C ALA A 207 -2.30 3.89 -10.11
N PRO A 208 -2.19 2.56 -10.02
CA PRO A 208 -3.34 1.73 -9.74
C PRO A 208 -3.93 2.08 -8.37
N LEU A 209 -5.23 2.38 -8.33
CA LEU A 209 -5.97 2.55 -7.08
C LEU A 209 -6.63 1.26 -6.65
N VAL A 210 -7.05 0.45 -7.61
CA VAL A 210 -7.71 -0.84 -7.39
C VAL A 210 -7.20 -1.88 -8.36
N ALA A 211 -7.20 -3.14 -7.93
CA ALA A 211 -6.77 -4.28 -8.73
C ALA A 211 -7.59 -5.53 -8.39
N ALA A 212 -7.70 -6.46 -9.33
CA ALA A 212 -8.33 -7.75 -9.13
C ALA A 212 -7.29 -8.81 -8.75
N PHE A 213 -7.63 -9.63 -7.78
CA PHE A 213 -6.88 -10.83 -7.42
C PHE A 213 -7.84 -11.88 -6.86
N ASP A 214 -7.78 -13.09 -7.42
CA ASP A 214 -8.54 -14.27 -6.95
C ASP A 214 -10.06 -14.00 -6.79
N GLY A 215 -10.65 -13.32 -7.78
CA GLY A 215 -12.09 -12.98 -7.77
C GLY A 215 -12.49 -11.91 -6.74
N GLN A 216 -11.52 -11.16 -6.23
CA GLN A 216 -11.72 -10.12 -5.22
C GLN A 216 -11.10 -8.79 -5.69
N LEU A 217 -11.65 -7.70 -5.18
CA LEU A 217 -11.16 -6.34 -5.40
C LEU A 217 -10.26 -5.92 -4.23
N TYR A 218 -9.07 -5.47 -4.56
CA TYR A 218 -8.11 -4.93 -3.59
C TYR A 218 -7.79 -3.46 -3.90
N GLN A 219 -7.50 -2.70 -2.86
CA GLN A 219 -7.13 -1.28 -2.94
C GLN A 219 -5.63 -1.07 -2.81
N SER A 220 -5.13 0.04 -3.37
CA SER A 220 -3.74 0.46 -3.17
C SER A 220 -3.48 0.96 -1.76
N LEU A 221 -2.20 1.01 -1.35
CA LEU A 221 -1.77 1.55 -0.07
C LEU A 221 -2.15 3.03 0.08
N ALA A 222 -2.03 3.80 -0.99
CA ALA A 222 -2.44 5.21 -1.00
C ALA A 222 -3.93 5.36 -0.70
N LEU A 223 -4.77 4.54 -1.35
CA LEU A 223 -6.22 4.57 -1.14
C LEU A 223 -6.61 4.06 0.26
N ALA A 224 -5.96 3.00 0.74
CA ALA A 224 -6.16 2.48 2.09
C ALA A 224 -5.80 3.52 3.17
N THR A 225 -4.66 4.20 3.00
CA THR A 225 -4.22 5.26 3.92
C THR A 225 -5.18 6.45 3.90
N LEU A 226 -5.62 6.87 2.72
CA LEU A 226 -6.61 7.94 2.58
C LEU A 226 -7.93 7.57 3.27
N ARG A 227 -8.45 6.36 3.06
CA ARG A 227 -9.67 5.90 3.71
C ARG A 227 -9.57 5.93 5.23
N LEU A 228 -8.48 5.42 5.81
CA LEU A 228 -8.25 5.51 7.26
C LEU A 228 -8.26 6.97 7.74
N GLY A 229 -7.61 7.88 7.01
CA GLY A 229 -7.59 9.31 7.33
C GLY A 229 -8.95 9.99 7.23
N LEU A 230 -9.87 9.45 6.45
CA LEU A 230 -11.25 9.95 6.27
C LEU A 230 -12.27 9.25 7.19
N GLY A 231 -11.83 8.36 8.09
CA GLY A 231 -12.72 7.62 8.98
C GLY A 231 -13.36 6.38 8.32
N ASP A 232 -12.63 5.77 7.41
CA ASP A 232 -12.96 4.55 6.68
C ASP A 232 -14.29 4.59 5.89
N PRO A 233 -14.44 5.55 4.94
CA PRO A 233 -15.62 5.63 4.09
C PRO A 233 -15.80 4.35 3.27
N VAL A 234 -17.05 4.05 2.93
CA VAL A 234 -17.38 2.94 2.03
C VAL A 234 -16.80 3.22 0.64
N LEU A 235 -16.08 2.26 0.09
CA LEU A 235 -15.53 2.32 -1.24
C LEU A 235 -16.48 1.64 -2.24
N ASN A 236 -16.91 2.38 -3.24
CA ASN A 236 -17.71 1.90 -4.36
C ASN A 236 -16.94 2.10 -5.68
N ILE A 237 -17.20 1.21 -6.64
CA ILE A 237 -16.66 1.32 -7.99
C ILE A 237 -17.77 1.78 -8.93
N GLU A 238 -17.53 2.87 -9.63
CA GLU A 238 -18.38 3.30 -10.73
C GLU A 238 -17.91 2.74 -12.06
N ARG A 239 -18.88 2.42 -12.91
CA ARG A 239 -18.63 2.03 -14.30
C ARG A 239 -18.70 3.25 -15.20
N ALA A 240 -17.88 3.29 -16.23
CA ALA A 240 -17.99 4.32 -17.25
C ALA A 240 -19.36 4.16 -17.95
N GLU A 241 -20.07 5.29 -18.15
CA GLU A 241 -21.35 5.38 -18.87
C GLU A 241 -22.51 4.52 -18.31
N GLY A 242 -22.45 4.08 -17.03
CA GLY A 242 -23.56 3.41 -16.35
C GLY A 242 -23.96 2.05 -16.93
N ALA A 243 -23.18 1.48 -17.85
CA ALA A 243 -23.50 0.20 -18.48
C ALA A 243 -23.16 -0.97 -17.54
N PRO A 244 -24.11 -1.89 -17.23
CA PRO A 244 -23.80 -3.12 -16.55
C PRO A 244 -22.70 -3.91 -17.30
N GLY A 245 -21.58 -4.23 -16.61
CA GLY A 245 -20.44 -4.91 -17.24
C GLY A 245 -19.49 -4.03 -18.03
N GLY A 246 -19.71 -2.71 -18.11
CA GLY A 246 -18.80 -1.76 -18.75
C GLY A 246 -17.45 -1.59 -18.02
N PRO A 247 -16.48 -0.88 -18.65
CA PRO A 247 -15.17 -0.61 -18.04
C PRO A 247 -15.29 0.23 -16.76
N LEU A 248 -14.22 0.26 -15.97
CA LEU A 248 -14.13 1.13 -14.79
C LEU A 248 -14.16 2.61 -15.21
N GLY A 249 -14.72 3.45 -14.35
CA GLY A 249 -14.82 4.90 -14.57
C GLY A 249 -14.46 5.74 -13.34
N GLY A 250 -14.65 5.21 -12.13
CA GLY A 250 -14.36 5.94 -10.90
C GLY A 250 -14.31 5.07 -9.66
N VAL A 251 -13.59 5.55 -8.67
CA VAL A 251 -13.67 5.12 -7.28
C VAL A 251 -14.43 6.20 -6.51
N VAL A 252 -15.48 5.81 -5.80
CA VAL A 252 -16.29 6.70 -4.96
C VAL A 252 -16.14 6.29 -3.51
N LEU A 253 -15.78 7.24 -2.68
CA LEU A 253 -15.69 7.09 -1.23
C LEU A 253 -16.85 7.85 -0.59
N THR A 254 -17.74 7.14 0.09
CA THR A 254 -18.92 7.74 0.75
C THR A 254 -18.85 7.53 2.26
N GLY A 255 -18.85 8.59 3.04
CA GLY A 255 -18.74 8.51 4.49
C GLY A 255 -19.29 9.77 5.19
N ALA A 256 -19.14 9.81 6.51
CA ALA A 256 -19.64 10.91 7.35
C ALA A 256 -19.07 12.29 6.98
N MET A 257 -17.89 12.34 6.37
CA MET A 257 -17.22 13.57 5.94
C MET A 257 -17.62 14.00 4.52
N GLY A 258 -18.50 13.28 3.83
CA GLY A 258 -18.94 13.58 2.47
C GLY A 258 -18.69 12.45 1.48
N GLU A 259 -18.72 12.84 0.22
CA GLU A 259 -18.44 11.96 -0.91
C GLU A 259 -17.24 12.49 -1.70
N TRP A 260 -16.34 11.59 -2.05
CA TRP A 260 -15.17 11.88 -2.90
C TRP A 260 -15.16 10.93 -4.09
N ARG A 261 -14.99 11.50 -5.26
CA ARG A 261 -14.90 10.75 -6.50
C ARG A 261 -13.51 10.92 -7.12
N VAL A 262 -12.85 9.79 -7.39
CA VAL A 262 -11.56 9.74 -8.08
C VAL A 262 -11.76 9.05 -9.42
N PRO A 263 -11.60 9.77 -10.54
CA PRO A 263 -11.67 9.16 -11.87
C PRO A 263 -10.54 8.13 -12.03
N ILE A 264 -10.87 6.97 -12.58
CA ILE A 264 -9.91 5.93 -12.95
C ILE A 264 -10.17 5.47 -14.39
N ASN A 265 -9.12 4.93 -15.02
CA ASN A 265 -9.25 4.31 -16.33
C ASN A 265 -9.76 2.85 -16.20
N ALA A 266 -9.95 2.18 -17.35
CA ALA A 266 -10.42 0.78 -17.40
C ALA A 266 -9.51 -0.19 -16.64
N ARG A 267 -8.23 0.13 -16.43
CA ARG A 267 -7.27 -0.70 -15.70
C ARG A 267 -7.38 -0.54 -14.18
N GLY A 268 -8.05 0.50 -13.69
CA GLY A 268 -8.10 0.85 -12.28
C GLY A 268 -7.07 1.90 -11.86
N ASP A 269 -6.40 2.55 -12.82
CA ASP A 269 -5.37 3.55 -12.56
C ASP A 269 -5.96 4.96 -12.50
N ALA A 270 -5.54 5.76 -11.53
CA ALA A 270 -5.77 7.21 -11.49
C ALA A 270 -4.55 7.97 -12.02
N MET A 271 -4.78 9.06 -12.73
CA MET A 271 -3.72 9.97 -13.15
C MET A 271 -3.12 10.68 -11.92
N ILE A 272 -1.80 10.80 -11.87
CA ILE A 272 -1.09 11.43 -10.76
C ILE A 272 -0.96 12.93 -11.03
N PRO A 273 -1.66 13.81 -10.31
CA PRO A 273 -1.53 15.26 -10.45
C PRO A 273 -0.27 15.74 -9.70
N TYR A 274 0.91 15.52 -10.29
CA TYR A 274 2.16 15.95 -9.67
C TYR A 274 2.13 17.44 -9.30
N ARG A 275 2.60 17.76 -8.10
CA ARG A 275 2.59 19.14 -7.56
C ARG A 275 3.88 19.90 -7.84
N GLY A 276 4.96 19.22 -8.15
CA GLY A 276 6.28 19.78 -8.37
C GLY A 276 7.39 18.74 -8.21
N PRO A 277 8.64 19.18 -8.07
CA PRO A 277 9.77 18.31 -7.80
C PRO A 277 9.58 17.49 -6.52
N GLY A 278 10.12 16.29 -6.48
CA GLY A 278 10.24 15.48 -5.26
C GLY A 278 11.56 15.80 -4.54
N GLY A 279 11.72 15.23 -3.33
CA GLY A 279 12.94 15.27 -2.56
C GLY A 279 12.89 16.20 -1.33
N PRO A 280 13.85 16.03 -0.40
CA PRO A 280 13.87 16.76 0.86
C PRO A 280 14.23 18.24 0.71
N ASP A 281 14.98 18.60 -0.36
CA ASP A 281 15.46 19.95 -0.59
C ASP A 281 14.53 20.70 -1.55
N GLY A 282 13.48 21.30 -1.02
CA GLY A 282 12.53 22.11 -1.79
C GLY A 282 11.49 21.32 -2.59
N GLY A 283 11.24 20.07 -2.24
CA GLY A 283 10.18 19.25 -2.83
C GLY A 283 8.78 19.74 -2.47
N SER A 284 7.78 19.17 -3.13
CA SER A 284 6.36 19.53 -2.95
C SER A 284 5.69 18.84 -1.76
N TYR A 285 6.42 18.02 -1.02
CA TYR A 285 5.99 17.38 0.22
C TYR A 285 7.04 17.53 1.31
N ARG A 286 6.62 17.51 2.58
CA ARG A 286 7.56 17.47 3.71
C ARG A 286 8.20 16.09 3.82
N TYR A 287 9.48 16.09 4.17
CA TYR A 287 10.27 14.91 4.52
C TYR A 287 10.65 14.96 5.99
#